data_6d31b87af0055ea9990135e6a4f99b0c
#
_entry.id   6d31b87af0055ea9990135e6a4f99b0c
#
_cell.length_a   1.000
_cell.length_b   1.000
_cell.length_c   1.000
_cell.angle_alpha   90.00
_cell.angle_beta   90.00
_cell.angle_gamma   90.00
#
_symmetry.space_group_name_H-M   'P 1'
#
loop_
_entity.id
_entity.type
_entity.pdbx_description
1 polymer ?
#
loop_
_entity_poly.entity_id
_entity_poly.type
_entity_poly.pdbx_seq_one_letter_code
_entity_poly.pdbx_strand_id
1 'polypeptide(L)'
;MIVSNIFEKIPEAFGEGPCATDEIRLLGRRKNQRIFRTIKQCYVANNPFLKCYNIATPKSNGSGFFGEALASAEILNPAEGATDTFISIGLFGTRVEAENLQKYIKSKFFRALLGIKKVTQDNPPAVWCCIPIQDFTPASDIDWTKSSPEIDQQLYKKYGLDETEIQFIETHVKEMT
;
A
#
# COMPACT_ATOMS: atom_id res chain seq x y z
N MET A 1 -17.62 -1.10 -6.68
CA MET A 1 -16.51 -1.79 -5.95
C MET A 1 -16.57 -3.26 -6.34
N ILE A 2 -15.43 -3.89 -6.64
CA ILE A 2 -15.34 -5.30 -7.03
C ILE A 2 -15.11 -6.12 -5.77
N VAL A 3 -16.06 -7.01 -5.45
CA VAL A 3 -16.04 -7.78 -4.20
C VAL A 3 -14.90 -8.80 -4.13
N SER A 4 -14.46 -9.14 -2.92
CA SER A 4 -13.28 -9.98 -2.65
C SER A 4 -13.34 -11.38 -3.26
N ASN A 5 -14.52 -11.99 -3.30
CA ASN A 5 -14.73 -13.35 -3.81
C ASN A 5 -15.19 -13.42 -5.27
N ILE A 6 -14.99 -12.36 -6.04
CA ILE A 6 -15.47 -12.25 -7.43
C ILE A 6 -14.89 -13.36 -8.33
N PHE A 7 -13.63 -13.74 -8.10
CA PHE A 7 -12.95 -14.80 -8.88
C PHE A 7 -13.55 -16.20 -8.66
N GLU A 8 -14.36 -16.37 -7.63
CA GLU A 8 -15.06 -17.61 -7.32
C GLU A 8 -16.53 -17.56 -7.75
N LYS A 9 -17.13 -16.35 -7.74
CA LYS A 9 -18.53 -16.15 -8.09
C LYS A 9 -18.79 -16.23 -9.59
N ILE A 10 -17.90 -15.67 -10.40
CA ILE A 10 -18.04 -15.62 -11.87
C ILE A 10 -16.69 -15.89 -12.54
N PRO A 11 -16.09 -17.07 -12.31
CA PRO A 11 -14.75 -17.37 -12.82
C PRO A 11 -14.64 -17.26 -14.34
N GLU A 12 -15.71 -17.48 -15.07
CA GLU A 12 -15.79 -17.39 -16.53
C GLU A 12 -15.61 -15.97 -17.09
N ALA A 13 -15.78 -14.94 -16.26
CA ALA A 13 -15.53 -13.55 -16.64
C ALA A 13 -14.05 -13.16 -16.61
N PHE A 14 -13.19 -14.04 -16.06
CA PHE A 14 -11.78 -13.74 -15.81
C PHE A 14 -10.87 -14.64 -16.60
N GLY A 15 -9.87 -14.02 -17.24
CA GLY A 15 -8.79 -14.71 -17.92
C GLY A 15 -7.55 -14.94 -17.06
N GLU A 16 -6.73 -15.88 -17.49
CA GLU A 16 -5.38 -16.15 -16.97
C GLU A 16 -4.39 -15.86 -18.08
N GLY A 17 -3.37 -15.04 -17.80
CA GLY A 17 -2.33 -14.77 -18.79
C GLY A 17 -2.11 -13.29 -19.10
N PRO A 18 -1.49 -12.97 -20.24
CA PRO A 18 -1.23 -11.60 -20.66
C PRO A 18 -2.53 -10.83 -20.87
N CYS A 19 -2.52 -9.55 -20.50
CA CYS A 19 -3.65 -8.64 -20.66
C CYS A 19 -3.79 -8.22 -22.13
N ALA A 20 -4.98 -8.38 -22.73
CA ALA A 20 -5.28 -7.85 -24.03
C ALA A 20 -5.52 -6.33 -23.98
N THR A 21 -5.58 -5.66 -25.15
CA THR A 21 -5.67 -4.19 -25.24
C THR A 21 -6.95 -3.63 -24.60
N ASP A 22 -8.04 -4.40 -24.61
CA ASP A 22 -9.35 -4.04 -24.05
C ASP A 22 -9.59 -4.62 -22.64
N GLU A 23 -8.55 -5.13 -22.01
CA GLU A 23 -8.60 -5.74 -20.68
C GLU A 23 -7.81 -4.93 -19.66
N ILE A 24 -8.14 -5.17 -18.40
CA ILE A 24 -7.36 -4.74 -17.23
C ILE A 24 -7.00 -5.96 -16.38
N ARG A 25 -5.97 -5.81 -15.55
CA ARG A 25 -5.59 -6.81 -14.55
C ARG A 25 -6.14 -6.44 -13.19
N LEU A 26 -6.72 -7.39 -12.49
CA LEU A 26 -7.23 -7.21 -11.13
C LEU A 26 -6.46 -8.08 -10.14
N LEU A 27 -5.88 -7.42 -9.14
CA LEU A 27 -5.35 -8.08 -7.95
C LEU A 27 -6.49 -8.46 -7.02
N GLY A 28 -6.54 -9.71 -6.65
CA GLY A 28 -7.49 -10.22 -5.68
C GLY A 28 -6.92 -11.38 -4.87
N ARG A 29 -7.76 -12.07 -4.12
CA ARG A 29 -7.39 -13.26 -3.36
C ARG A 29 -8.23 -14.46 -3.81
N ARG A 30 -7.57 -15.61 -3.95
CA ARG A 30 -8.22 -16.89 -4.15
C ARG A 30 -7.50 -17.93 -3.28
N LYS A 31 -8.24 -18.72 -2.52
CA LYS A 31 -7.68 -19.70 -1.57
C LYS A 31 -6.56 -19.12 -0.70
N ASN A 32 -6.79 -17.94 -0.19
CA ASN A 32 -5.86 -17.16 0.65
C ASN A 32 -4.54 -16.71 -0.04
N GLN A 33 -4.41 -16.87 -1.36
CA GLN A 33 -3.27 -16.42 -2.14
C GLN A 33 -3.63 -15.18 -2.95
N ARG A 34 -2.67 -14.24 -3.09
CA ARG A 34 -2.80 -13.10 -3.99
C ARG A 34 -2.61 -13.59 -5.42
N ILE A 35 -3.54 -13.23 -6.28
CA ILE A 35 -3.48 -13.56 -7.69
C ILE A 35 -3.94 -12.38 -8.52
N PHE A 36 -3.43 -12.30 -9.75
CA PHE A 36 -3.94 -11.41 -10.78
C PHE A 36 -4.81 -12.20 -11.76
N ARG A 37 -5.88 -11.56 -12.22
CA ARG A 37 -6.76 -12.05 -13.28
C ARG A 37 -7.05 -10.92 -14.25
N THR A 38 -7.23 -11.24 -15.53
CA THR A 38 -7.67 -10.27 -16.53
C THR A 38 -9.18 -10.24 -16.62
N ILE A 39 -9.72 -9.08 -16.94
CA ILE A 39 -11.14 -8.86 -17.21
C ILE A 39 -11.29 -7.76 -18.25
N LYS A 40 -12.31 -7.83 -19.09
CA LYS A 40 -12.60 -6.75 -20.04
C LYS A 40 -12.89 -5.45 -19.29
N GLN A 41 -12.26 -4.38 -19.75
CA GLN A 41 -12.36 -3.06 -19.12
C GLN A 41 -13.82 -2.55 -19.10
N CYS A 42 -14.66 -2.92 -20.07
CA CYS A 42 -16.07 -2.51 -20.13
C CYS A 42 -16.91 -3.02 -18.95
N TYR A 43 -16.46 -4.05 -18.23
CA TYR A 43 -17.14 -4.55 -17.03
C TYR A 43 -16.73 -3.82 -15.75
N VAL A 44 -15.77 -2.91 -15.82
CA VAL A 44 -15.24 -2.21 -14.65
C VAL A 44 -15.55 -0.72 -14.77
N ALA A 45 -16.11 -0.14 -13.72
CA ALA A 45 -16.39 1.29 -13.69
C ALA A 45 -15.10 2.10 -13.89
N ASN A 46 -15.19 3.22 -14.61
CA ASN A 46 -14.07 4.12 -14.79
C ASN A 46 -13.59 4.63 -13.43
N ASN A 47 -12.32 4.37 -13.13
CA ASN A 47 -11.70 4.70 -11.86
C ASN A 47 -10.33 5.35 -12.13
N PRO A 48 -10.02 6.53 -11.55
CA PRO A 48 -8.74 7.21 -11.76
C PRO A 48 -7.53 6.33 -11.39
N PHE A 49 -7.64 5.42 -10.42
CA PHE A 49 -6.58 4.46 -10.07
C PHE A 49 -6.16 3.55 -11.23
N LEU A 50 -7.04 3.29 -12.21
CA LEU A 50 -6.69 2.50 -13.40
C LEU A 50 -5.82 3.27 -14.42
N LYS A 51 -5.63 4.57 -14.23
CA LYS A 51 -4.86 5.42 -15.14
C LYS A 51 -3.48 5.79 -14.59
N CYS A 52 -3.19 5.45 -13.34
CA CYS A 52 -2.02 5.88 -12.60
C CYS A 52 -1.34 4.71 -11.91
N TYR A 53 -0.07 4.91 -11.55
CA TYR A 53 0.59 4.02 -10.57
C TYR A 53 -0.02 4.26 -9.19
N ASN A 54 -0.24 3.19 -8.46
CA ASN A 54 -0.75 3.25 -7.09
C ASN A 54 -0.28 2.05 -6.28
N ILE A 55 -0.53 2.06 -4.99
CA ILE A 55 -0.20 0.94 -4.11
C ILE A 55 -1.48 0.30 -3.60
N ALA A 56 -1.57 -1.02 -3.73
CA ALA A 56 -2.59 -1.84 -3.11
C ALA A 56 -2.07 -2.46 -1.81
N THR A 57 -2.61 -2.05 -0.68
CA THR A 57 -2.34 -2.65 0.63
C THR A 57 -3.54 -3.45 1.12
N PRO A 58 -3.35 -4.59 1.80
CA PRO A 58 -4.49 -5.34 2.35
C PRO A 58 -5.34 -4.48 3.28
N LYS A 59 -6.66 -4.57 3.13
CA LYS A 59 -7.63 -3.88 3.97
C LYS A 59 -7.56 -4.36 5.42
N SER A 60 -7.35 -5.65 5.62
CA SER A 60 -7.02 -6.25 6.92
C SER A 60 -5.57 -6.69 6.90
N ASN A 61 -4.76 -6.17 7.81
CA ASN A 61 -3.33 -6.34 7.82
C ASN A 61 -2.77 -6.30 9.24
N GLY A 62 -2.05 -7.34 9.63
CA GLY A 62 -1.51 -7.50 10.98
C GLY A 62 -2.55 -7.96 11.99
N SER A 63 -2.25 -7.79 13.27
CA SER A 63 -3.07 -8.22 14.41
C SER A 63 -3.64 -7.05 15.22
N GLY A 64 -3.15 -5.84 14.99
CA GLY A 64 -3.47 -4.65 15.77
C GLY A 64 -2.47 -4.32 16.87
N PHE A 65 -1.38 -5.07 16.98
CA PHE A 65 -0.30 -4.74 17.90
C PHE A 65 0.54 -3.55 17.37
N PHE A 66 0.94 -2.69 18.28
CA PHE A 66 1.80 -1.57 17.94
C PHE A 66 3.11 -2.02 17.28
N GLY A 67 3.51 -1.35 16.22
CA GLY A 67 4.79 -1.58 15.56
C GLY A 67 4.95 -2.91 14.83
N GLU A 68 3.88 -3.65 14.60
CA GLU A 68 3.93 -4.92 13.88
C GLU A 68 4.38 -4.76 12.41
N ALA A 69 4.98 -5.82 11.85
CA ALA A 69 5.25 -5.88 10.43
C ALA A 69 3.93 -6.05 9.65
N LEU A 70 3.77 -5.26 8.61
CA LEU A 70 2.60 -5.34 7.74
C LEU A 70 2.85 -6.32 6.58
N ALA A 71 1.79 -6.89 6.03
CA ALA A 71 1.93 -7.63 4.78
C ALA A 71 2.34 -6.67 3.65
N SER A 72 3.23 -7.11 2.76
CA SER A 72 3.75 -6.27 1.68
C SER A 72 2.63 -5.66 0.84
N ALA A 73 2.78 -4.40 0.50
CA ALA A 73 1.91 -3.72 -0.45
C ALA A 73 2.37 -3.99 -1.88
N GLU A 74 1.42 -4.10 -2.81
CA GLU A 74 1.69 -4.30 -4.23
C GLU A 74 1.65 -2.97 -4.98
N ILE A 75 2.60 -2.74 -5.87
CA ILE A 75 2.55 -1.61 -6.81
C ILE A 75 1.69 -2.02 -7.99
N LEU A 76 0.64 -1.28 -8.23
CA LEU A 76 -0.23 -1.45 -9.40
C LEU A 76 0.18 -0.46 -10.49
N ASN A 77 0.33 -0.97 -11.70
CA ASN A 77 0.59 -0.17 -12.89
C ASN A 77 -0.72 0.41 -13.47
N PRO A 78 -0.66 1.37 -14.40
CA PRO A 78 -1.83 1.71 -15.20
C PRO A 78 -2.47 0.46 -15.83
N ALA A 79 -3.79 0.43 -15.91
CA ALA A 79 -4.63 -0.72 -16.27
C ALA A 79 -4.57 -1.90 -15.26
N GLU A 80 -4.06 -1.68 -14.06
CA GLU A 80 -4.17 -2.63 -12.96
C GLU A 80 -5.02 -2.06 -11.83
N GLY A 81 -5.90 -2.88 -11.27
CA GLY A 81 -6.77 -2.54 -10.15
C GLY A 81 -6.77 -3.62 -9.09
N ALA A 82 -7.53 -3.41 -8.03
CA ALA A 82 -7.67 -4.38 -6.96
C ALA A 82 -9.14 -4.58 -6.57
N THR A 83 -9.44 -5.77 -6.04
CA THR A 83 -10.72 -6.06 -5.39
C THR A 83 -10.79 -5.35 -4.04
N ASP A 84 -11.96 -5.34 -3.41
CA ASP A 84 -12.20 -4.72 -2.10
C ASP A 84 -11.46 -5.39 -0.93
N THR A 85 -10.67 -6.44 -1.19
CA THR A 85 -9.70 -7.00 -0.26
C THR A 85 -8.54 -6.04 0.02
N PHE A 86 -8.32 -5.07 -0.88
CA PHE A 86 -7.21 -4.12 -0.83
C PHE A 86 -7.72 -2.68 -0.77
N ILE A 87 -6.90 -1.82 -0.19
CA ILE A 87 -7.03 -0.35 -0.23
C ILE A 87 -6.01 0.15 -1.25
N SER A 88 -6.46 0.92 -2.24
CA SER A 88 -5.56 1.61 -3.18
C SER A 88 -5.17 2.98 -2.63
N ILE A 89 -3.88 3.28 -2.64
CA ILE A 89 -3.30 4.52 -2.10
C ILE A 89 -2.41 5.17 -3.16
N GLY A 90 -2.55 6.47 -3.31
CA GLY A 90 -1.76 7.29 -4.24
C GLY A 90 -2.31 7.27 -5.67
N LEU A 91 -2.11 8.38 -6.37
CA LEU A 91 -2.39 8.54 -7.80
C LEU A 91 -1.14 9.15 -8.42
N PHE A 92 -0.17 8.30 -8.77
CA PHE A 92 1.16 8.72 -9.19
C PHE A 92 1.32 8.71 -10.71
N GLY A 93 2.05 9.68 -11.22
CA GLY A 93 2.43 9.75 -12.63
C GLY A 93 3.53 8.78 -12.99
N THR A 94 4.38 8.41 -12.03
CA THR A 94 5.53 7.55 -12.24
C THR A 94 5.55 6.36 -11.28
N ARG A 95 6.19 5.27 -11.70
CA ARG A 95 6.40 4.10 -10.86
C ARG A 95 7.31 4.40 -9.67
N VAL A 96 8.29 5.28 -9.85
CA VAL A 96 9.25 5.68 -8.80
C VAL A 96 8.53 6.32 -7.62
N GLU A 97 7.54 7.18 -7.86
CA GLU A 97 6.72 7.77 -6.79
C GLU A 97 5.96 6.70 -5.99
N ALA A 98 5.42 5.69 -6.67
CA ALA A 98 4.77 4.57 -5.99
C ALA A 98 5.78 3.72 -5.19
N GLU A 99 6.99 3.50 -5.71
CA GLU A 99 8.07 2.82 -4.99
C GLU A 99 8.51 3.60 -3.74
N ASN A 100 8.56 4.94 -3.81
CA ASN A 100 8.86 5.81 -2.68
C ASN A 100 7.78 5.74 -1.60
N LEU A 101 6.48 5.75 -1.98
CA LEU A 101 5.40 5.50 -1.04
C LEU A 101 5.52 4.09 -0.41
N GLN A 102 5.92 3.07 -1.19
CA GLN A 102 6.09 1.72 -0.65
C GLN A 102 7.21 1.68 0.41
N LYS A 103 8.32 2.40 0.20
CA LYS A 103 9.38 2.57 1.20
C LYS A 103 8.86 3.28 2.45
N TYR A 104 8.07 4.34 2.27
CA TYR A 104 7.44 5.06 3.39
C TYR A 104 6.55 4.16 4.23
N ILE A 105 5.70 3.33 3.60
CA ILE A 105 4.82 2.37 4.31
C ILE A 105 5.65 1.34 5.10
N LYS A 106 6.82 0.96 4.62
CA LYS A 106 7.72 0.03 5.30
C LYS A 106 8.50 0.68 6.45
N SER A 107 8.64 2.00 6.49
CA SER A 107 9.40 2.72 7.51
C SER A 107 8.85 2.47 8.92
N LYS A 108 9.73 2.51 9.92
CA LYS A 108 9.35 2.41 11.33
C LYS A 108 8.50 3.61 11.75
N PHE A 109 8.86 4.81 11.25
CA PHE A 109 8.11 6.03 11.49
C PHE A 109 6.63 5.89 11.07
N PHE A 110 6.38 5.46 9.85
CA PHE A 110 5.01 5.25 9.35
C PHE A 110 4.24 4.26 10.22
N ARG A 111 4.86 3.12 10.55
CA ARG A 111 4.19 2.04 11.30
C ARG A 111 3.98 2.38 12.77
N ALA A 112 4.84 3.21 13.35
CA ALA A 112 4.61 3.79 14.67
C ALA A 112 3.35 4.65 14.67
N LEU A 113 3.23 5.59 13.73
CA LEU A 113 2.07 6.46 13.61
C LEU A 113 0.78 5.69 13.30
N LEU A 114 0.85 4.70 12.40
CA LEU A 114 -0.28 3.81 12.13
C LEU A 114 -0.72 3.08 13.42
N GLY A 115 0.23 2.60 14.20
CA GLY A 115 0.01 1.85 15.43
C GLY A 115 -0.68 2.64 16.54
N ILE A 116 -0.62 3.98 16.53
CA ILE A 116 -1.27 4.83 17.53
C ILE A 116 -2.80 4.62 17.54
N LYS A 117 -3.42 4.46 16.37
CA LYS A 117 -4.88 4.29 16.24
C LYS A 117 -5.32 2.90 15.81
N LYS A 118 -4.39 2.04 15.41
CA LYS A 118 -4.70 0.70 14.95
C LYS A 118 -4.80 -0.26 16.13
N VAL A 119 -6.02 -0.62 16.50
CA VAL A 119 -6.34 -1.54 17.62
C VAL A 119 -6.85 -2.90 17.14
N THR A 120 -7.03 -3.08 15.83
CA THR A 120 -7.49 -4.32 15.20
C THR A 120 -6.69 -4.58 13.92
N GLN A 121 -6.94 -5.72 13.28
CA GLN A 121 -6.33 -6.01 11.97
C GLN A 121 -6.86 -5.11 10.84
N ASP A 122 -8.03 -4.48 10.98
CA ASP A 122 -8.61 -3.64 9.96
C ASP A 122 -7.96 -2.26 9.91
N ASN A 123 -7.88 -1.69 8.71
CA ASN A 123 -7.28 -0.40 8.42
C ASN A 123 -8.35 0.58 7.84
N PRO A 124 -9.37 0.97 8.62
CA PRO A 124 -10.34 1.96 8.16
C PRO A 124 -9.68 3.35 8.00
N PRO A 125 -10.29 4.29 7.26
CA PRO A 125 -9.72 5.62 7.04
C PRO A 125 -9.28 6.35 8.31
N ALA A 126 -9.97 6.14 9.43
CA ALA A 126 -9.66 6.77 10.70
C ALA A 126 -8.28 6.39 11.29
N VAL A 127 -7.73 5.22 10.94
CA VAL A 127 -6.37 4.83 11.42
C VAL A 127 -5.26 5.56 10.67
N TRP A 128 -5.55 6.06 9.48
CA TRP A 128 -4.57 6.74 8.62
C TRP A 128 -4.41 8.23 8.95
N CYS A 129 -5.30 8.81 9.75
CA CYS A 129 -5.36 10.27 9.97
C CYS A 129 -4.14 10.85 10.68
N CYS A 130 -3.35 10.03 11.40
CA CYS A 130 -2.12 10.46 12.08
C CYS A 130 -0.89 10.37 11.17
N ILE A 131 -1.01 9.81 9.98
CA ILE A 131 0.11 9.61 9.06
C ILE A 131 0.22 10.82 8.13
N PRO A 132 1.30 11.62 8.22
CA PRO A 132 1.47 12.77 7.35
C PRO A 132 1.77 12.34 5.92
N ILE A 133 1.16 13.04 4.98
CA ILE A 133 1.44 12.86 3.55
C ILE A 133 2.83 13.42 3.26
N GLN A 134 3.64 12.66 2.51
CA GLN A 134 4.96 13.06 2.05
C GLN A 134 4.92 13.46 0.58
N ASP A 135 5.93 14.20 0.15
CA ASP A 135 6.27 14.34 -1.26
C ASP A 135 7.09 13.12 -1.70
N PHE A 136 6.62 12.41 -2.72
CA PHE A 136 7.30 11.23 -3.28
C PHE A 136 8.00 11.51 -4.60
N THR A 137 7.97 12.76 -5.06
CA THR A 137 8.64 13.21 -6.29
C THR A 137 10.16 13.35 -6.08
N PRO A 138 10.95 13.50 -7.15
CA PRO A 138 12.39 13.81 -7.04
C PRO A 138 12.71 15.13 -6.33
N ALA A 139 11.71 16.02 -6.15
CA ALA A 139 11.88 17.29 -5.42
C ALA A 139 11.64 17.17 -3.91
N SER A 140 11.36 15.96 -3.41
CA SER A 140 11.13 15.69 -1.99
C SER A 140 12.30 16.13 -1.10
N ASP A 141 11.97 16.60 0.10
CA ASP A 141 12.92 16.83 1.18
C ASP A 141 13.43 15.54 1.85
N ILE A 142 12.86 14.40 1.50
CA ILE A 142 13.31 13.06 1.88
C ILE A 142 14.02 12.41 0.68
N ASP A 143 15.24 11.96 0.90
CA ASP A 143 15.98 11.18 -0.09
C ASP A 143 15.50 9.73 -0.09
N TRP A 144 14.52 9.42 -0.95
CA TRP A 144 13.94 8.10 -1.09
C TRP A 144 14.86 7.06 -1.74
N THR A 145 16.07 7.44 -2.17
CA THR A 145 17.06 6.48 -2.70
C THR A 145 17.77 5.70 -1.59
N LYS A 146 17.67 6.20 -0.37
CA LYS A 146 18.32 5.66 0.82
C LYS A 146 17.68 4.37 1.32
N SER A 147 18.38 3.68 2.20
CA SER A 147 17.89 2.51 2.93
C SER A 147 16.74 2.87 3.89
N SER A 148 15.93 1.89 4.29
CA SER A 148 14.81 2.12 5.21
C SER A 148 15.26 2.78 6.53
N PRO A 149 16.35 2.38 7.20
CA PRO A 149 16.83 3.07 8.40
C PRO A 149 17.25 4.52 8.14
N GLU A 150 17.89 4.81 7.01
CA GLU A 150 18.28 6.20 6.66
C GLU A 150 17.06 7.07 6.34
N ILE A 151 16.00 6.49 5.74
CA ILE A 151 14.72 7.17 5.53
C ILE A 151 14.06 7.46 6.88
N ASP A 152 14.05 6.50 7.81
CA ASP A 152 13.53 6.73 9.16
C ASP A 152 14.25 7.88 9.88
N GLN A 153 15.58 7.96 9.81
CA GLN A 153 16.37 9.06 10.39
C GLN A 153 16.00 10.42 9.78
N GLN A 154 15.78 10.50 8.47
CA GLN A 154 15.32 11.72 7.82
C GLN A 154 13.92 12.14 8.30
N LEU A 155 13.00 11.16 8.44
CA LEU A 155 11.67 11.40 8.94
C LEU A 155 11.67 11.84 10.41
N TYR A 156 12.46 11.19 11.28
CA TYR A 156 12.62 11.61 12.68
C TYR A 156 13.11 13.06 12.79
N LYS A 157 14.11 13.41 12.01
CA LYS A 157 14.63 14.78 11.95
C LYS A 157 13.59 15.78 11.42
N LYS A 158 12.89 15.44 10.34
CA LYS A 158 11.86 16.29 9.72
C LYS A 158 10.73 16.61 10.69
N TYR A 159 10.32 15.63 11.51
CA TYR A 159 9.21 15.78 12.46
C TYR A 159 9.68 16.14 13.88
N GLY A 160 10.98 16.35 14.09
CA GLY A 160 11.56 16.86 15.35
C GLY A 160 11.40 15.89 16.51
N LEU A 161 11.49 14.58 16.25
CA LEU A 161 11.43 13.58 17.32
C LEU A 161 12.68 13.71 18.21
N ASP A 162 12.46 13.60 19.53
CA ASP A 162 13.54 13.54 20.50
C ASP A 162 14.16 12.12 20.60
N GLU A 163 15.28 12.02 21.33
CA GLU A 163 16.01 10.75 21.48
C GLU A 163 15.16 9.66 22.14
N THR A 164 14.27 10.04 23.06
CA THR A 164 13.40 9.10 23.79
C THR A 164 12.34 8.52 22.84
N GLU A 165 11.73 9.37 22.02
CA GLU A 165 10.75 8.98 21.00
C GLU A 165 11.38 8.08 19.92
N ILE A 166 12.57 8.46 19.46
CA ILE A 166 13.34 7.65 18.48
C ILE A 166 13.65 6.28 19.08
N GLN A 167 14.19 6.23 20.30
CA GLN A 167 14.51 4.97 20.96
C GLN A 167 13.26 4.10 21.17
N PHE A 168 12.14 4.71 21.50
CA PHE A 168 10.86 3.99 21.63
C PHE A 168 10.47 3.35 20.31
N ILE A 169 10.49 4.09 19.19
CA ILE A 169 10.17 3.58 17.87
C ILE A 169 11.13 2.45 17.47
N GLU A 170 12.45 2.68 17.64
CA GLU A 170 13.48 1.71 17.24
C GLU A 170 13.37 0.38 18.00
N THR A 171 12.92 0.41 19.26
CA THR A 171 12.78 -0.79 20.09
C THR A 171 11.44 -1.49 19.97
N HIS A 172 10.35 -0.76 19.67
CA HIS A 172 9.00 -1.33 19.66
C HIS A 172 8.45 -1.61 18.26
N VAL A 173 9.02 -0.99 17.22
CA VAL A 173 8.61 -1.23 15.84
C VAL A 173 9.52 -2.26 15.18
N LYS A 174 8.94 -3.38 14.76
CA LYS A 174 9.68 -4.49 14.14
C LYS A 174 10.31 -4.06 12.81
N GLU A 175 11.44 -4.64 12.47
CA GLU A 175 12.03 -4.50 11.13
C GLU A 175 11.08 -5.05 10.06
N MET A 176 11.12 -4.43 8.88
CA MET A 176 10.36 -4.84 7.71
C MET A 176 11.23 -4.75 6.47
N THR A 177 11.58 -5.89 5.91
CA THR A 177 12.41 -6.02 4.69
C THR A 177 11.57 -5.94 3.41
#